data_317d64e3cf49357c67f4ae5121aab9cf
#
_entry.id   317d64e3cf49357c67f4ae5121aab9cf
#
_cell.length_a   1.000
_cell.length_b   1.000
_cell.length_c   1.000
_cell.angle_alpha   90.00
_cell.angle_beta   90.00
_cell.angle_gamma   90.00
#
_symmetry.space_group_name_H-M   'P 1'
#
loop_
_entity.id
_entity.type
_entity.pdbx_description
1 polymer ?
#
loop_
_entity_poly.entity_id
_entity_poly.type
_entity_poly.pdbx_seq_one_letter_code
_entity_poly.pdbx_strand_id
1 'polypeptide(L)'
;MSTMKNCARIIFGVLGVSFLGFRLDATVPAGYYYAADGKHGAELKTALCEIISSMHTLGYGSGEDATWEGFSRTDRKEDGSVWDRYSDEIRYFDGFNAVGGMHIEHSFPKSWWGAYENNAYRDLHHLF
;
A
#
# COMPACT_ATOMS: atom_id res chain seq x y z
N MET A 1 -35.35 61.72 30.08
CA MET A 1 -34.96 60.40 30.65
C MET A 1 -35.13 59.40 29.53
N SER A 2 -34.05 59.11 28.87
CA SER A 2 -34.05 58.14 27.76
C SER A 2 -33.02 57.05 28.05
N THR A 3 -33.49 55.82 28.18
CA THR A 3 -32.73 54.65 28.55
C THR A 3 -32.12 54.07 27.30
N MET A 4 -30.79 54.14 27.14
CA MET A 4 -30.07 53.46 26.03
C MET A 4 -29.95 51.96 26.35
N LYS A 5 -30.54 51.15 25.49
CA LYS A 5 -30.39 49.69 25.51
C LYS A 5 -29.11 49.31 24.76
N ASN A 6 -28.11 48.81 25.50
CA ASN A 6 -26.89 48.25 24.93
C ASN A 6 -27.21 46.89 24.25
N CYS A 7 -27.04 46.84 22.95
CA CYS A 7 -27.12 45.61 22.17
C CYS A 7 -25.69 45.01 22.06
N ALA A 8 -25.40 44.02 22.88
CA ALA A 8 -24.16 43.25 22.77
C ALA A 8 -24.21 42.35 21.53
N ARG A 9 -23.40 42.63 20.52
CA ARG A 9 -23.19 41.78 19.37
C ARG A 9 -22.21 40.69 19.75
N ILE A 10 -22.71 39.46 19.88
CA ILE A 10 -21.89 38.28 20.01
C ILE A 10 -21.41 37.91 18.60
N ILE A 11 -20.10 38.08 18.36
CA ILE A 11 -19.44 37.63 17.14
C ILE A 11 -19.07 36.15 17.35
N PHE A 12 -19.80 35.26 16.73
CA PHE A 12 -19.38 33.84 16.61
C PHE A 12 -18.25 33.76 15.59
N GLY A 13 -17.02 33.66 16.09
CA GLY A 13 -15.87 33.30 15.29
C GLY A 13 -15.95 31.79 14.90
N VAL A 14 -16.27 31.52 13.65
CA VAL A 14 -16.14 30.18 13.09
C VAL A 14 -14.65 29.90 12.89
N LEU A 15 -14.05 29.13 13.77
CA LEU A 15 -12.71 28.57 13.56
C LEU A 15 -12.82 27.52 12.44
N GLY A 16 -12.45 27.91 11.24
CA GLY A 16 -12.29 26.97 10.13
C GLY A 16 -11.09 26.07 10.38
N VAL A 17 -11.33 24.85 10.83
CA VAL A 17 -10.29 23.80 10.86
C VAL A 17 -10.05 23.37 9.42
N SER A 18 -9.01 23.93 8.79
CA SER A 18 -8.53 23.42 7.50
C SER A 18 -7.90 22.05 7.72
N PHE A 19 -8.63 21.01 7.37
CA PHE A 19 -8.07 19.69 7.21
C PHE A 19 -7.08 19.72 6.03
N LEU A 20 -5.79 19.86 6.33
CA LEU A 20 -4.73 19.54 5.39
C LEU A 20 -4.76 18.03 5.20
N GLY A 21 -5.50 17.59 4.20
CA GLY A 21 -5.44 16.20 3.75
C GLY A 21 -4.02 15.94 3.23
N PHE A 22 -3.21 15.25 4.01
CA PHE A 22 -1.98 14.66 3.51
C PHE A 22 -2.36 13.62 2.46
N ARG A 23 -2.23 13.98 1.19
CA ARG A 23 -2.21 13.00 0.12
C ARG A 23 -0.86 12.30 0.24
N LEU A 24 -0.87 11.04 0.66
CA LEU A 24 0.25 10.14 0.48
C LEU A 24 0.27 9.77 -1.01
N ASP A 25 0.84 10.64 -1.82
CA ASP A 25 1.21 10.24 -3.18
C ASP A 25 2.37 9.25 -3.01
N ALA A 26 2.16 8.02 -3.48
CA ALA A 26 3.22 7.03 -3.61
C ALA A 26 4.19 7.53 -4.69
N THR A 27 5.08 8.45 -4.31
CA THR A 27 6.08 9.00 -5.20
C THR A 27 7.26 8.04 -5.29
N VAL A 28 7.66 7.74 -6.52
CA VAL A 28 8.90 7.00 -6.77
C VAL A 28 10.06 7.73 -6.09
N PRO A 29 10.91 7.04 -5.31
CA PRO A 29 12.05 7.67 -4.66
C PRO A 29 12.92 8.43 -5.67
N ALA A 30 13.45 9.59 -5.25
CA ALA A 30 14.34 10.38 -6.09
C ALA A 30 15.54 9.53 -6.53
N GLY A 31 15.82 9.51 -7.82
CA GLY A 31 16.94 8.75 -8.38
C GLY A 31 16.65 7.27 -8.68
N TYR A 32 15.48 6.76 -8.37
CA TYR A 32 15.12 5.35 -8.61
C TYR A 32 15.38 4.92 -10.06
N TYR A 33 15.13 5.78 -11.03
CA TYR A 33 15.31 5.50 -12.45
C TYR A 33 16.60 6.07 -13.07
N TYR A 34 17.56 6.57 -12.30
CA TYR A 34 18.80 7.16 -12.85
C TYR A 34 19.55 6.19 -13.77
N ALA A 35 19.57 4.90 -13.47
CA ALA A 35 20.24 3.91 -14.30
C ALA A 35 19.57 3.71 -15.67
N ALA A 36 18.32 4.16 -15.83
CA ALA A 36 17.58 4.10 -17.08
C ALA A 36 17.58 5.42 -17.87
N ASP A 37 18.11 6.49 -17.28
CA ASP A 37 18.08 7.83 -17.87
C ASP A 37 18.87 7.87 -19.18
N GLY A 38 18.29 8.49 -20.23
CA GLY A 38 18.86 8.61 -21.57
C GLY A 38 18.96 7.31 -22.37
N LYS A 39 18.55 6.16 -21.82
CA LYS A 39 18.58 4.86 -22.51
C LYS A 39 17.33 4.63 -23.38
N HIS A 40 17.48 3.83 -24.44
CA HIS A 40 16.41 3.51 -25.38
C HIS A 40 16.43 2.02 -25.78
N GLY A 41 15.29 1.51 -26.28
CA GLY A 41 15.18 0.16 -26.82
C GLY A 41 15.66 -0.94 -25.88
N ALA A 42 16.56 -1.78 -26.32
CA ALA A 42 17.06 -2.92 -25.56
C ALA A 42 17.83 -2.50 -24.30
N GLU A 43 18.62 -1.42 -24.37
CA GLU A 43 19.37 -0.91 -23.22
C GLU A 43 18.45 -0.39 -22.11
N LEU A 44 17.37 0.31 -22.47
CA LEU A 44 16.35 0.74 -21.53
C LEU A 44 15.67 -0.45 -20.87
N LYS A 45 15.30 -1.47 -21.65
CA LYS A 45 14.70 -2.70 -21.13
C LYS A 45 15.61 -3.39 -20.12
N THR A 46 16.90 -3.52 -20.42
CA THR A 46 17.88 -4.11 -19.51
C THR A 46 18.00 -3.32 -18.21
N ALA A 47 18.16 -2.00 -18.30
CA ALA A 47 18.27 -1.15 -17.11
C ALA A 47 17.02 -1.20 -16.24
N LEU A 48 15.82 -1.19 -16.81
CA LEU A 48 14.58 -1.33 -16.04
C LEU A 48 14.47 -2.71 -15.38
N CYS A 49 14.90 -3.77 -16.08
CA CYS A 49 14.93 -5.11 -15.50
C CYS A 49 15.87 -5.18 -14.29
N GLU A 50 17.06 -4.59 -14.38
CA GLU A 50 18.02 -4.52 -13.29
C GLU A 50 17.48 -3.73 -12.09
N ILE A 51 16.84 -2.59 -12.33
CA ILE A 51 16.21 -1.77 -11.27
C ILE A 51 15.13 -2.59 -10.55
N ILE A 52 14.23 -3.24 -11.28
CA ILE A 52 13.14 -4.03 -10.70
C ILE A 52 13.69 -5.26 -9.97
N SER A 53 14.72 -5.90 -10.50
CA SER A 53 15.32 -7.09 -9.89
C SER A 53 16.10 -6.81 -8.61
N SER A 54 16.44 -5.54 -8.33
CA SER A 54 17.13 -5.13 -7.10
C SER A 54 16.19 -4.86 -5.91
N MET A 55 14.90 -5.16 -6.05
CA MET A 55 13.91 -4.95 -5.00
C MET A 55 14.21 -5.80 -3.74
N HIS A 56 13.78 -5.28 -2.59
CA HIS A 56 13.75 -6.06 -1.37
C HIS A 56 12.72 -7.20 -1.49
N THR A 57 13.13 -8.42 -1.17
CA THR A 57 12.28 -9.60 -1.29
C THR A 57 11.79 -10.01 0.08
N LEU A 58 10.48 -10.00 0.30
CA LEU A 58 9.86 -10.45 1.53
C LEU A 58 10.02 -11.97 1.73
N GLY A 59 9.97 -12.44 2.97
CA GLY A 59 9.74 -13.85 3.29
C GLY A 59 8.33 -14.27 2.88
N TYR A 60 8.11 -15.55 2.57
CA TYR A 60 6.76 -16.05 2.32
C TYR A 60 6.08 -16.47 3.63
N GLY A 61 4.84 -16.05 3.83
CA GLY A 61 4.04 -16.43 5.01
C GLY A 61 3.95 -15.34 6.05
N SER A 62 3.87 -15.76 7.32
CA SER A 62 3.67 -14.88 8.48
C SER A 62 4.97 -14.37 9.07
N GLY A 63 4.89 -13.24 9.77
CA GLY A 63 5.98 -12.63 10.51
C GLY A 63 6.43 -11.29 9.96
N GLU A 64 7.44 -10.72 10.60
CA GLU A 64 8.10 -9.51 10.14
C GLU A 64 8.84 -9.79 8.83
N ASP A 65 8.83 -8.80 7.94
CA ASP A 65 9.46 -8.86 6.63
C ASP A 65 8.95 -10.03 5.76
N ALA A 66 7.67 -10.40 5.93
CA ALA A 66 7.00 -11.47 5.22
C ALA A 66 5.76 -10.99 4.46
N THR A 67 5.21 -11.85 3.61
CA THR A 67 4.10 -11.48 2.72
C THR A 67 2.83 -11.06 3.47
N TRP A 68 2.53 -11.63 4.65
CA TRP A 68 1.39 -11.18 5.45
C TRP A 68 1.59 -9.78 6.05
N GLU A 69 2.81 -9.39 6.38
CA GLU A 69 3.10 -7.98 6.70
C GLU A 69 2.84 -7.08 5.49
N GLY A 70 3.29 -7.49 4.31
CA GLY A 70 3.03 -6.78 3.06
C GLY A 70 1.52 -6.55 2.86
N PHE A 71 0.72 -7.61 2.88
CA PHE A 71 -0.74 -7.51 2.75
C PHE A 71 -1.40 -6.65 3.82
N SER A 72 -0.90 -6.69 5.05
CA SER A 72 -1.43 -5.83 6.12
C SER A 72 -1.27 -4.34 5.83
N ARG A 73 -0.40 -3.97 4.89
CA ARG A 73 -0.14 -2.61 4.44
C ARG A 73 -0.83 -2.27 3.12
N THR A 74 -0.94 -3.23 2.19
CA THR A 74 -1.49 -3.02 0.83
C THR A 74 -2.97 -3.35 0.71
N ASP A 75 -3.44 -4.36 1.44
CA ASP A 75 -4.80 -4.93 1.30
C ASP A 75 -5.69 -4.66 2.51
N ARG A 76 -5.35 -3.68 3.32
CA ARG A 76 -6.15 -3.21 4.44
C ARG A 76 -7.09 -2.09 3.98
N LYS A 77 -8.39 -2.28 4.21
CA LYS A 77 -9.41 -1.24 4.01
C LYS A 77 -9.32 -0.15 5.11
N GLU A 78 -9.99 0.97 4.90
CA GLU A 78 -10.02 2.08 5.85
C GLU A 78 -10.57 1.70 7.23
N ASP A 79 -11.51 0.75 7.29
CA ASP A 79 -12.07 0.21 8.53
C ASP A 79 -11.17 -0.83 9.21
N GLY A 80 -9.99 -1.10 8.65
CA GLY A 80 -9.02 -2.07 9.13
C GLY A 80 -9.27 -3.51 8.69
N SER A 81 -10.36 -3.79 7.99
CA SER A 81 -10.64 -5.11 7.46
C SER A 81 -9.76 -5.48 6.27
N VAL A 82 -9.66 -6.76 5.99
CA VAL A 82 -8.92 -7.30 4.85
C VAL A 82 -9.74 -7.13 3.56
N TRP A 83 -9.07 -6.83 2.48
CA TRP A 83 -9.69 -6.90 1.16
C TRP A 83 -9.63 -8.34 0.63
N ASP A 84 -10.70 -9.10 0.86
CA ASP A 84 -10.87 -10.44 0.28
C ASP A 84 -11.47 -10.33 -1.13
N ARG A 85 -10.88 -11.03 -2.11
CA ARG A 85 -11.36 -11.04 -3.50
C ARG A 85 -12.47 -12.03 -3.76
N TYR A 86 -12.63 -13.02 -2.91
CA TYR A 86 -13.47 -14.18 -3.16
C TYR A 86 -14.68 -14.28 -2.24
N SER A 87 -14.72 -13.50 -1.16
CA SER A 87 -15.85 -13.52 -0.24
C SER A 87 -16.15 -12.15 0.35
N ASP A 88 -17.38 -11.97 0.80
CA ASP A 88 -17.85 -10.80 1.54
C ASP A 88 -17.68 -10.96 3.06
N GLU A 89 -17.01 -12.03 3.51
CA GLU A 89 -16.72 -12.21 4.93
C GLU A 89 -15.78 -11.14 5.44
N ILE A 90 -16.17 -10.51 6.54
CA ILE A 90 -15.34 -9.49 7.19
C ILE A 90 -14.29 -10.18 8.04
N ARG A 91 -13.04 -9.99 7.69
CA ARG A 91 -11.87 -10.48 8.42
C ARG A 91 -10.93 -9.33 8.74
N TYR A 92 -10.12 -9.48 9.78
CA TYR A 92 -9.15 -8.46 10.19
C TYR A 92 -7.76 -9.06 10.28
N PHE A 93 -6.76 -8.24 10.01
CA PHE A 93 -5.37 -8.63 10.24
C PHE A 93 -5.09 -8.75 11.75
N ASP A 94 -4.42 -9.82 12.14
CA ASP A 94 -3.88 -10.04 13.48
C ASP A 94 -2.35 -9.87 13.44
N GLY A 95 -1.91 -8.63 13.54
CA GLY A 95 -0.51 -8.28 13.31
C GLY A 95 -0.05 -8.68 11.90
N PHE A 96 1.01 -9.47 11.81
CA PHE A 96 1.58 -9.99 10.57
C PHE A 96 1.36 -11.51 10.42
N ASN A 97 0.32 -12.02 11.07
CA ASN A 97 -0.05 -13.42 10.96
C ASN A 97 -0.99 -13.67 9.78
N ALA A 98 -1.02 -14.91 9.34
CA ALA A 98 -2.00 -15.37 8.36
C ALA A 98 -3.42 -15.13 8.89
N VAL A 99 -4.27 -14.53 8.08
CA VAL A 99 -5.68 -14.33 8.43
C VAL A 99 -6.41 -15.66 8.30
N GLY A 100 -7.10 -16.05 9.38
CA GLY A 100 -7.79 -17.34 9.43
C GLY A 100 -8.80 -17.54 8.29
N GLY A 101 -8.73 -18.68 7.62
CA GLY A 101 -9.59 -19.02 6.48
C GLY A 101 -9.18 -18.37 5.15
N MET A 102 -8.05 -17.66 5.10
CA MET A 102 -7.50 -17.10 3.88
C MET A 102 -6.21 -17.80 3.46
N HIS A 103 -5.98 -17.84 2.16
CA HIS A 103 -4.76 -18.37 1.55
C HIS A 103 -4.17 -17.32 0.61
N ILE A 104 -2.85 -17.33 0.49
CA ILE A 104 -2.16 -16.50 -0.49
C ILE A 104 -2.26 -17.19 -1.85
N GLU A 105 -2.85 -16.50 -2.80
CA GLU A 105 -3.00 -16.98 -4.16
C GLU A 105 -2.01 -16.30 -5.11
N HIS A 106 -1.63 -17.02 -6.16
CA HIS A 106 -0.72 -16.52 -7.19
C HIS A 106 -1.49 -16.27 -8.48
N SER A 107 -1.44 -15.05 -9.01
CA SER A 107 -2.04 -14.75 -10.33
C SER A 107 -1.38 -15.48 -11.48
N PHE A 108 -0.10 -15.89 -11.32
CA PHE A 108 0.60 -16.79 -12.24
C PHE A 108 0.81 -18.16 -11.60
N PRO A 109 0.46 -19.27 -12.28
CA PRO A 109 0.68 -20.61 -11.75
C PRO A 109 2.16 -20.88 -11.42
N LYS A 110 2.44 -21.47 -10.26
CA LYS A 110 3.81 -21.83 -9.84
C LYS A 110 4.56 -22.66 -10.90
N SER A 111 3.86 -23.48 -11.65
CA SER A 111 4.44 -24.31 -12.72
C SER A 111 5.11 -23.49 -13.83
N TRP A 112 4.75 -22.22 -14.00
CA TRP A 112 5.32 -21.37 -15.05
C TRP A 112 6.77 -20.95 -14.79
N TRP A 113 7.23 -21.01 -13.53
CA TRP A 113 8.63 -20.76 -13.16
C TRP A 113 9.31 -21.93 -12.47
N GLY A 114 8.78 -23.15 -12.64
CA GLY A 114 9.40 -24.39 -12.14
C GLY A 114 8.96 -24.82 -10.74
N ALA A 115 7.94 -24.18 -10.17
CA ALA A 115 7.31 -24.52 -8.88
C ALA A 115 8.22 -24.44 -7.64
N TYR A 116 9.40 -23.82 -7.73
CA TYR A 116 10.30 -23.62 -6.61
C TYR A 116 10.18 -22.19 -6.03
N GLU A 117 10.61 -22.02 -4.81
CA GLU A 117 10.63 -20.71 -4.14
C GLU A 117 11.73 -19.82 -4.72
N ASN A 118 11.31 -18.82 -5.46
CA ASN A 118 12.15 -17.74 -6.00
C ASN A 118 11.52 -16.39 -5.70
N ASN A 119 12.04 -15.30 -6.26
CA ASN A 119 11.48 -13.98 -6.05
C ASN A 119 10.03 -13.86 -6.52
N ALA A 120 9.64 -14.55 -7.61
CA ALA A 120 8.26 -14.56 -8.07
C ALA A 120 7.30 -15.22 -7.08
N TYR A 121 7.76 -16.19 -6.29
CA TYR A 121 6.95 -16.89 -5.29
C TYR A 121 6.43 -15.97 -4.17
N ARG A 122 7.08 -14.85 -3.91
CA ARG A 122 6.82 -13.93 -2.81
C ARG A 122 6.70 -12.46 -3.24
N ASP A 123 6.52 -12.23 -4.53
CA ASP A 123 6.32 -10.90 -5.10
C ASP A 123 4.85 -10.47 -4.95
N LEU A 124 4.59 -9.47 -4.11
CA LEU A 124 3.25 -8.93 -3.84
C LEU A 124 2.53 -8.40 -5.08
N HIS A 125 3.23 -8.10 -6.19
CA HIS A 125 2.59 -7.64 -7.42
C HIS A 125 1.70 -8.68 -8.08
N HIS A 126 1.91 -9.95 -7.79
CA HIS A 126 1.07 -11.02 -8.32
C HIS A 126 0.54 -11.99 -7.26
N LEU A 127 0.74 -11.69 -6.00
CA LEU A 127 0.09 -12.34 -4.87
C LEU A 127 -1.19 -11.60 -4.47
N PHE A 128 -2.16 -12.33 -3.95
CA PHE A 128 -3.39 -11.77 -3.38
C PHE A 128 -4.08 -12.74 -2.44
#